data_99784439b3449661edee4063e8d041e0
#
_entry.id   99784439b3449661edee4063e8d041e0
#
_cell.length_a   1.000
_cell.length_b   1.000
_cell.length_c   1.000
_cell.angle_alpha   90.00
_cell.angle_beta   90.00
_cell.angle_gamma   90.00
#
_symmetry.space_group_name_H-M   'P 1'
#
loop_
_entity.id
_entity.type
_entity.pdbx_description
1 polymer ?
#
loop_
_entity_poly.entity_id
_entity_poly.type
_entity_poly.pdbx_seq_one_letter_code
_entity_poly.pdbx_strand_id
1 'polypeptide(L)'
;MPPLRGKDFMLRPFRAADVQPFAAAVRESMGTVGAWMPWARHDYNTLDAQEWFARCDANMADGSAFDIGVFSPDGRELYGGVAINQIRPEDNLGNLGYWIRESRQRQGLAAGAATMMACHGFHGLGLTRIEIVAAEANVASRAVAVKIGATLECIARNRLILRGRPVAAAVYSLVPEWFPGV
;
A
#
# COMPACT_ATOMS: atom_id res chain seq x y z
N MET A 1 1.22 -12.80 10.12
CA MET A 1 -0.08 -12.12 10.23
C MET A 1 -1.18 -13.03 9.67
N PRO A 2 -2.31 -13.27 10.37
CA PRO A 2 -3.44 -14.02 9.83
C PRO A 2 -4.13 -13.24 8.71
N PRO A 3 -4.85 -13.91 7.79
CA PRO A 3 -5.62 -13.23 6.75
C PRO A 3 -6.73 -12.35 7.34
N LEU A 4 -6.85 -11.11 6.84
CA LEU A 4 -7.94 -10.20 7.19
C LEU A 4 -8.99 -10.22 6.07
N ARG A 5 -10.27 -10.35 6.42
CA ARG A 5 -11.36 -10.48 5.44
C ARG A 5 -12.20 -9.21 5.39
N GLY A 6 -12.22 -8.56 4.23
CA GLY A 6 -13.18 -7.52 3.88
C GLY A 6 -14.42 -8.12 3.19
N LYS A 7 -15.37 -7.26 2.81
CA LYS A 7 -16.60 -7.67 2.09
C LYS A 7 -16.27 -8.30 0.73
N ASP A 8 -15.44 -7.61 -0.06
CA ASP A 8 -15.19 -7.93 -1.47
C ASP A 8 -13.71 -8.27 -1.73
N PHE A 9 -12.91 -8.45 -0.69
CA PHE A 9 -11.48 -8.76 -0.79
C PHE A 9 -10.96 -9.45 0.48
N MET A 10 -9.75 -10.00 0.37
CA MET A 10 -8.97 -10.52 1.50
C MET A 10 -7.56 -9.94 1.47
N LEU A 11 -7.03 -9.59 2.64
CA LEU A 11 -5.62 -9.25 2.82
C LEU A 11 -4.88 -10.45 3.40
N ARG A 12 -3.77 -10.82 2.80
CA ARG A 12 -2.89 -11.87 3.33
C ARG A 12 -1.45 -11.68 2.85
N PRO A 13 -0.47 -12.24 3.57
CA PRO A 13 0.90 -12.33 3.07
C PRO A 13 0.96 -13.04 1.70
N PHE A 14 1.97 -12.67 0.91
CA PHE A 14 2.23 -13.31 -0.37
C PHE A 14 2.71 -14.75 -0.19
N ARG A 15 2.51 -15.58 -1.22
CA ARG A 15 2.93 -16.98 -1.27
C ARG A 15 3.68 -17.23 -2.58
N ALA A 16 4.45 -18.29 -2.66
CA ALA A 16 5.16 -18.66 -3.88
C ALA A 16 4.23 -18.77 -5.12
N ALA A 17 2.99 -19.24 -4.91
CA ALA A 17 2.00 -19.33 -6.00
C ALA A 17 1.54 -17.97 -6.55
N ASP A 18 1.76 -16.87 -5.80
CA ASP A 18 1.35 -15.52 -6.20
C ASP A 18 2.39 -14.83 -7.10
N VAL A 19 3.59 -15.40 -7.27
CA VAL A 19 4.71 -14.80 -8.02
C VAL A 19 4.32 -14.46 -9.45
N GLN A 20 3.76 -15.41 -10.20
CA GLN A 20 3.32 -15.20 -11.58
C GLN A 20 2.17 -14.17 -11.68
N PRO A 21 1.07 -14.31 -10.88
CA PRO A 21 0.00 -13.32 -10.84
C PRO A 21 0.49 -11.92 -10.47
N PHE A 22 1.45 -11.79 -9.54
CA PHE A 22 2.00 -10.50 -9.13
C PHE A 22 2.76 -9.82 -10.27
N ALA A 23 3.69 -10.52 -10.91
CA ALA A 23 4.44 -9.99 -12.05
C ALA A 23 3.50 -9.59 -13.22
N ALA A 24 2.46 -10.37 -13.46
CA ALA A 24 1.45 -10.04 -14.47
C ALA A 24 0.66 -8.78 -14.10
N ALA A 25 0.22 -8.64 -12.84
CA ALA A 25 -0.51 -7.47 -12.36
C ALA A 25 0.34 -6.18 -12.41
N VAL A 26 1.64 -6.27 -12.11
CA VAL A 26 2.56 -5.13 -12.25
C VAL A 26 2.66 -4.66 -13.70
N ARG A 27 2.92 -5.59 -14.64
CA ARG A 27 3.01 -5.26 -16.08
C ARG A 27 1.71 -4.71 -16.66
N GLU A 28 0.57 -5.27 -16.25
CA GLU A 28 -0.77 -4.76 -16.62
C GLU A 28 -0.96 -3.31 -16.21
N SER A 29 -0.39 -2.92 -15.06
CA SER A 29 -0.69 -1.65 -14.39
C SER A 29 0.32 -0.54 -14.68
N MET A 30 1.14 -0.67 -15.73
CA MET A 30 2.17 0.33 -16.05
C MET A 30 1.61 1.70 -16.39
N GLY A 31 0.43 1.77 -17.03
CA GLY A 31 -0.24 3.03 -17.36
C GLY A 31 -0.75 3.79 -16.14
N THR A 32 -1.04 3.09 -15.06
CA THR A 32 -1.65 3.65 -13.85
C THR A 32 -0.70 3.62 -12.66
N VAL A 33 -0.28 2.44 -12.21
CA VAL A 33 0.61 2.26 -11.05
C VAL A 33 2.04 2.68 -11.38
N GLY A 34 2.56 2.28 -12.55
CA GLY A 34 3.93 2.57 -12.97
C GLY A 34 4.24 4.05 -13.13
N ALA A 35 3.22 4.90 -13.29
CA ALA A 35 3.39 6.35 -13.31
C ALA A 35 3.90 6.90 -11.97
N TRP A 36 3.55 6.25 -10.85
CA TRP A 36 3.78 6.74 -9.50
C TRP A 36 4.72 5.88 -8.65
N MET A 37 4.91 4.61 -9.05
CA MET A 37 5.72 3.66 -8.32
C MET A 37 6.95 3.26 -9.14
N PRO A 38 8.15 3.80 -8.82
CA PRO A 38 9.36 3.58 -9.61
C PRO A 38 9.81 2.12 -9.73
N TRP A 39 9.40 1.26 -8.80
CA TRP A 39 9.70 -0.17 -8.83
C TRP A 39 8.88 -0.91 -9.90
N ALA A 40 7.70 -0.39 -10.28
CA ALA A 40 6.91 -0.95 -11.36
C ALA A 40 7.53 -0.55 -12.71
N ARG A 41 7.97 -1.55 -13.48
CA ARG A 41 8.61 -1.38 -14.78
C ARG A 41 8.13 -2.41 -15.79
N HIS A 42 8.25 -2.12 -17.07
CA HIS A 42 7.73 -2.98 -18.15
C HIS A 42 8.35 -4.38 -18.19
N ASP A 43 9.62 -4.48 -17.81
CA ASP A 43 10.39 -5.73 -17.75
C ASP A 43 10.27 -6.45 -16.39
N TYR A 44 9.38 -5.99 -15.50
CA TYR A 44 9.14 -6.63 -14.21
C TYR A 44 8.76 -8.11 -14.40
N ASN A 45 9.48 -8.98 -13.74
CA ASN A 45 9.39 -10.42 -13.97
C ASN A 45 9.23 -11.22 -12.66
N THR A 46 9.22 -12.53 -12.78
CA THR A 46 9.01 -13.42 -11.62
C THR A 46 10.17 -13.45 -10.64
N LEU A 47 11.39 -13.21 -11.08
CA LEU A 47 12.55 -13.11 -10.16
C LEU A 47 12.41 -11.87 -9.29
N ASP A 48 12.01 -10.73 -9.88
CA ASP A 48 11.74 -9.50 -9.13
C ASP A 48 10.64 -9.72 -8.07
N ALA A 49 9.59 -10.45 -8.43
CA ALA A 49 8.50 -10.77 -7.51
C ALA A 49 8.96 -11.71 -6.38
N GLN A 50 9.78 -12.71 -6.68
CA GLN A 50 10.36 -13.62 -5.67
C GLN A 50 11.24 -12.87 -4.68
N GLU A 51 12.14 -12.01 -5.17
CA GLU A 51 12.99 -11.17 -4.33
C GLU A 51 12.18 -10.21 -3.47
N TRP A 52 11.11 -9.65 -4.03
CA TRP A 52 10.20 -8.78 -3.30
C TRP A 52 9.48 -9.54 -2.19
N PHE A 53 8.95 -10.74 -2.44
CA PHE A 53 8.28 -11.55 -1.43
C PHE A 53 9.22 -11.96 -0.30
N ALA A 54 10.45 -12.36 -0.63
CA ALA A 54 11.46 -12.65 0.39
C ALA A 54 11.75 -11.44 1.30
N ARG A 55 11.78 -10.22 0.73
CA ARG A 55 11.90 -8.99 1.53
C ARG A 55 10.66 -8.72 2.38
N CYS A 56 9.45 -8.95 1.86
CA CYS A 56 8.21 -8.81 2.63
C CYS A 56 8.22 -9.74 3.86
N ASP A 57 8.65 -11.00 3.68
CA ASP A 57 8.74 -11.96 4.78
C ASP A 57 9.79 -11.55 5.81
N ALA A 58 10.97 -11.10 5.39
CA ALA A 58 12.03 -10.63 6.28
C ALA A 58 11.59 -9.39 7.07
N ASN A 59 11.04 -8.37 6.39
CA ASN A 59 10.57 -7.15 7.02
C ASN A 59 9.40 -7.40 7.99
N MET A 60 8.51 -8.35 7.67
CA MET A 60 7.42 -8.73 8.57
C MET A 60 7.97 -9.46 9.81
N ALA A 61 9.02 -10.25 9.66
CA ALA A 61 9.64 -10.98 10.77
C ALA A 61 10.37 -10.05 11.76
N ASP A 62 11.00 -9.00 11.26
CA ASP A 62 11.70 -7.99 12.09
C ASP A 62 10.83 -6.79 12.49
N GLY A 63 9.58 -6.72 11.97
CA GLY A 63 8.63 -5.67 12.29
C GLY A 63 8.87 -4.33 11.60
N SER A 64 9.79 -4.25 10.64
CA SER A 64 10.12 -2.99 9.93
C SER A 64 9.10 -2.61 8.86
N ALA A 65 8.37 -3.59 8.30
CA ALA A 65 7.27 -3.35 7.37
C ALA A 65 6.31 -4.55 7.28
N PHE A 66 5.08 -4.27 6.91
CA PHE A 66 4.00 -5.24 6.71
C PHE A 66 3.41 -5.04 5.31
N ASP A 67 4.12 -5.53 4.29
CA ASP A 67 3.68 -5.51 2.90
C ASP A 67 2.92 -6.79 2.57
N ILE A 68 1.64 -6.67 2.21
CA ILE A 68 0.75 -7.81 1.97
C ILE A 68 -0.09 -7.63 0.72
N GLY A 69 -0.58 -8.73 0.19
CA GLY A 69 -1.43 -8.73 -1.00
C GLY A 69 -2.90 -8.45 -0.69
N VAL A 70 -3.55 -7.78 -1.63
CA VAL A 70 -5.00 -7.64 -1.72
C VAL A 70 -5.48 -8.68 -2.73
N PHE A 71 -6.38 -9.57 -2.32
CA PHE A 71 -6.86 -10.69 -3.13
C PHE A 71 -8.38 -10.71 -3.23
N SER A 72 -8.91 -11.50 -4.17
CA SER A 72 -10.32 -11.88 -4.19
C SER A 72 -10.75 -12.50 -2.85
N PRO A 73 -12.06 -12.53 -2.53
CA PRO A 73 -12.55 -13.10 -1.25
C PRO A 73 -12.13 -14.55 -1.01
N ASP A 74 -11.95 -15.33 -2.07
CA ASP A 74 -11.47 -16.73 -2.02
C ASP A 74 -9.92 -16.84 -2.00
N GLY A 75 -9.21 -15.71 -2.13
CA GLY A 75 -7.76 -15.61 -2.08
C GLY A 75 -7.02 -16.10 -3.33
N ARG A 76 -7.72 -16.31 -4.44
CA ARG A 76 -7.12 -16.88 -5.67
C ARG A 76 -6.62 -15.84 -6.64
N GLU A 77 -7.33 -14.72 -6.80
CA GLU A 77 -6.95 -13.66 -7.71
C GLU A 77 -6.28 -12.52 -6.97
N LEU A 78 -5.10 -12.08 -7.44
CA LEU A 78 -4.40 -10.92 -6.91
C LEU A 78 -5.03 -9.63 -7.47
N TYR A 79 -5.46 -8.75 -6.58
CA TYR A 79 -5.98 -7.42 -6.89
C TYR A 79 -4.95 -6.30 -6.73
N GLY A 80 -3.92 -6.50 -5.90
CA GLY A 80 -2.91 -5.47 -5.65
C GLY A 80 -2.13 -5.71 -4.37
N GLY A 81 -1.66 -4.62 -3.75
CA GLY A 81 -0.93 -4.67 -2.49
C GLY A 81 -1.28 -3.49 -1.58
N VAL A 82 -1.10 -3.70 -0.30
CA VAL A 82 -1.22 -2.69 0.75
C VAL A 82 -0.13 -2.92 1.79
N ALA A 83 0.39 -1.86 2.39
CA ALA A 83 1.49 -1.96 3.33
C ALA A 83 1.41 -0.91 4.45
N ILE A 84 1.85 -1.29 5.65
CA ILE A 84 2.45 -0.35 6.61
C ILE A 84 3.96 -0.55 6.52
N ASN A 85 4.68 0.48 6.11
CA ASN A 85 6.13 0.45 5.97
C ASN A 85 6.77 1.73 6.52
N GLN A 86 8.11 1.85 6.40
CA GLN A 86 8.84 2.98 6.97
C GLN A 86 8.46 3.23 8.43
N ILE A 87 8.30 2.15 9.18
CA ILE A 87 7.95 2.23 10.61
C ILE A 87 9.13 2.85 11.35
N ARG A 88 8.84 3.92 12.10
CA ARG A 88 9.80 4.62 12.97
C ARG A 88 9.37 4.41 14.42
N PRO A 89 10.01 3.50 15.14
CA PRO A 89 9.64 3.19 16.53
C PRO A 89 9.78 4.38 17.47
N GLU A 90 10.78 5.23 17.24
CA GLU A 90 11.05 6.42 18.05
C GLU A 90 9.93 7.47 17.99
N ASP A 91 9.24 7.56 16.84
CA ASP A 91 8.12 8.47 16.62
C ASP A 91 6.76 7.75 16.69
N ASN A 92 6.77 6.42 16.83
CA ASN A 92 5.63 5.53 16.83
C ASN A 92 4.69 5.76 15.64
N LEU A 93 5.29 5.89 14.44
CA LEU A 93 4.56 6.12 13.19
C LEU A 93 4.98 5.15 12.10
N GLY A 94 4.10 4.98 11.10
CA GLY A 94 4.37 4.24 9.87
C GLY A 94 3.76 4.95 8.65
N ASN A 95 4.19 4.54 7.45
CA ASN A 95 3.62 5.00 6.19
C ASN A 95 2.68 3.94 5.61
N LEU A 96 1.48 4.33 5.19
CA LEU A 96 0.50 3.48 4.53
C LEU A 96 0.62 3.63 3.01
N GLY A 97 1.02 2.55 2.35
CA GLY A 97 1.09 2.45 0.89
C GLY A 97 0.04 1.49 0.34
N TYR A 98 -0.44 1.74 -0.87
CA TYR A 98 -1.39 0.86 -1.57
C TYR A 98 -1.31 0.99 -3.07
N TRP A 99 -1.63 -0.08 -3.78
CA TRP A 99 -1.85 -0.09 -5.21
C TRP A 99 -2.85 -1.19 -5.58
N ILE A 100 -3.61 -0.96 -6.65
CA ILE A 100 -4.56 -1.94 -7.21
C ILE A 100 -4.25 -2.09 -8.69
N ARG A 101 -4.24 -3.33 -9.18
CA ARG A 101 -4.04 -3.64 -10.59
C ARG A 101 -5.10 -2.94 -11.45
N GLU A 102 -4.73 -2.58 -12.67
CA GLU A 102 -5.54 -1.71 -13.53
C GLU A 102 -6.96 -2.25 -13.74
N SER A 103 -7.11 -3.55 -14.04
CA SER A 103 -8.41 -4.20 -14.27
C SER A 103 -9.33 -4.26 -13.04
N ARG A 104 -8.82 -3.98 -11.84
CA ARG A 104 -9.58 -4.02 -10.57
C ARG A 104 -9.71 -2.65 -9.90
N GLN A 105 -9.29 -1.58 -10.57
CA GLN A 105 -9.45 -0.21 -10.05
C GLN A 105 -10.91 0.25 -10.06
N ARG A 106 -11.18 1.37 -9.36
CA ARG A 106 -12.50 2.03 -9.26
C ARG A 106 -13.61 1.18 -8.61
N GLN A 107 -13.26 0.12 -7.89
CA GLN A 107 -14.18 -0.78 -7.18
C GLN A 107 -14.16 -0.55 -5.66
N GLY A 108 -13.48 0.49 -5.17
CA GLY A 108 -13.36 0.78 -3.74
C GLY A 108 -12.30 -0.07 -3.01
N LEU A 109 -11.65 -1.00 -3.70
CA LEU A 109 -10.69 -1.95 -3.11
C LEU A 109 -9.52 -1.27 -2.40
N ALA A 110 -8.94 -0.22 -3.02
CA ALA A 110 -7.82 0.52 -2.41
C ALA A 110 -8.23 1.14 -1.06
N ALA A 111 -9.40 1.78 -1.01
CA ALA A 111 -9.89 2.40 0.22
C ALA A 111 -10.20 1.34 1.30
N GLY A 112 -10.90 0.25 0.94
CA GLY A 112 -11.19 -0.84 1.88
C GLY A 112 -9.93 -1.50 2.43
N ALA A 113 -8.95 -1.80 1.56
CA ALA A 113 -7.67 -2.38 1.97
C ALA A 113 -6.86 -1.42 2.87
N ALA A 114 -6.80 -0.14 2.50
CA ALA A 114 -6.12 0.90 3.27
C ALA A 114 -6.75 1.10 4.65
N THR A 115 -8.09 1.15 4.75
CA THR A 115 -8.80 1.21 6.03
C THR A 115 -8.45 0.02 6.92
N MET A 116 -8.55 -1.19 6.38
CA MET A 116 -8.27 -2.41 7.15
C MET A 116 -6.81 -2.48 7.60
N MET A 117 -5.89 -2.03 6.75
CA MET A 117 -4.47 -2.00 7.11
C MET A 117 -4.14 -0.90 8.12
N ALA A 118 -4.83 0.25 8.08
CA ALA A 118 -4.71 1.29 9.09
C ALA A 118 -5.24 0.80 10.45
N CYS A 119 -6.37 0.10 10.49
CA CYS A 119 -6.85 -0.57 11.73
C CYS A 119 -5.81 -1.54 12.29
N HIS A 120 -5.16 -2.34 11.43
CA HIS A 120 -4.07 -3.21 11.88
C HIS A 120 -2.87 -2.41 12.40
N GLY A 121 -2.53 -1.29 11.77
CA GLY A 121 -1.46 -0.39 12.24
C GLY A 121 -1.74 0.15 13.64
N PHE A 122 -2.95 0.59 13.91
CA PHE A 122 -3.33 1.11 15.23
C PHE A 122 -3.47 0.01 16.29
N HIS A 123 -4.26 -1.03 16.03
CA HIS A 123 -4.57 -2.04 17.03
C HIS A 123 -3.56 -3.19 17.10
N GLY A 124 -2.98 -3.58 15.95
CA GLY A 124 -2.05 -4.70 15.87
C GLY A 124 -0.60 -4.31 16.12
N LEU A 125 -0.20 -3.12 15.64
CA LEU A 125 1.17 -2.63 15.76
C LEU A 125 1.31 -1.54 16.84
N GLY A 126 0.19 -1.00 17.36
CA GLY A 126 0.19 0.03 18.38
C GLY A 126 0.67 1.41 17.89
N LEU A 127 0.63 1.66 16.58
CA LEU A 127 1.04 2.96 16.02
C LEU A 127 0.08 4.06 16.50
N THR A 128 0.62 5.24 16.76
CA THR A 128 -0.16 6.43 17.12
C THR A 128 -0.38 7.38 15.94
N ARG A 129 0.33 7.14 14.83
CA ARG A 129 0.22 7.93 13.61
C ARG A 129 0.49 7.05 12.38
N ILE A 130 -0.31 7.24 11.33
CA ILE A 130 -0.07 6.65 10.02
C ILE A 130 -0.06 7.76 8.98
N GLU A 131 1.02 7.87 8.23
CA GLU A 131 1.14 8.82 7.13
C GLU A 131 0.77 8.17 5.80
N ILE A 132 0.24 8.99 4.88
CA ILE A 132 0.07 8.64 3.46
C ILE A 132 0.75 9.75 2.66
N VAL A 133 1.80 9.39 1.93
CA VAL A 133 2.56 10.34 1.12
C VAL A 133 2.32 10.03 -0.35
N ALA A 134 1.61 10.90 -1.05
CA ALA A 134 1.29 10.74 -2.46
C ALA A 134 1.84 11.93 -3.27
N ALA A 135 2.42 11.68 -4.44
CA ALA A 135 2.78 12.77 -5.35
C ALA A 135 1.58 13.71 -5.52
N GLU A 136 1.81 15.02 -5.52
CA GLU A 136 0.73 16.03 -5.59
C GLU A 136 -0.19 15.80 -6.79
N ALA A 137 0.38 15.40 -7.93
CA ALA A 137 -0.35 15.11 -9.16
C ALA A 137 -1.06 13.74 -9.16
N ASN A 138 -0.83 12.86 -8.17
CA ASN A 138 -1.49 11.56 -8.06
C ASN A 138 -2.90 11.71 -7.44
N VAL A 139 -3.83 12.27 -8.22
CA VAL A 139 -5.20 12.53 -7.79
C VAL A 139 -5.89 11.26 -7.29
N ALA A 140 -5.64 10.11 -7.92
CA ALA A 140 -6.26 8.84 -7.54
C ALA A 140 -5.85 8.40 -6.12
N SER A 141 -4.55 8.42 -5.79
CA SER A 141 -4.06 8.10 -4.45
C SER A 141 -4.57 9.08 -3.40
N ARG A 142 -4.55 10.38 -3.71
CA ARG A 142 -5.09 11.42 -2.83
C ARG A 142 -6.58 11.24 -2.53
N ALA A 143 -7.37 10.86 -3.54
CA ALA A 143 -8.79 10.56 -3.36
C ALA A 143 -9.03 9.35 -2.42
N VAL A 144 -8.16 8.35 -2.46
CA VAL A 144 -8.20 7.23 -1.49
C VAL A 144 -7.91 7.73 -0.08
N ALA A 145 -6.85 8.54 0.12
CA ALA A 145 -6.52 9.09 1.43
C ALA A 145 -7.69 9.88 2.04
N VAL A 146 -8.32 10.77 1.26
CA VAL A 146 -9.51 11.52 1.68
C VAL A 146 -10.68 10.59 2.01
N LYS A 147 -10.92 9.58 1.16
CA LYS A 147 -12.04 8.64 1.33
C LYS A 147 -11.96 7.83 2.63
N ILE A 148 -10.75 7.53 3.10
CA ILE A 148 -10.54 6.80 4.36
C ILE A 148 -10.44 7.72 5.58
N GLY A 149 -10.70 9.02 5.42
CA GLY A 149 -10.72 9.99 6.52
C GLY A 149 -9.36 10.58 6.89
N ALA A 150 -8.33 10.42 6.05
CA ALA A 150 -7.03 11.03 6.32
C ALA A 150 -7.06 12.55 6.14
N THR A 151 -6.45 13.26 7.07
CA THR A 151 -6.32 14.72 7.05
C THR A 151 -5.13 15.14 6.19
N LEU A 152 -5.34 16.03 5.22
CA LEU A 152 -4.24 16.66 4.48
C LEU A 152 -3.53 17.66 5.40
N GLU A 153 -2.26 17.46 5.67
CA GLU A 153 -1.46 18.35 6.51
C GLU A 153 -0.70 19.39 5.71
N CYS A 154 -0.10 18.97 4.57
CA CYS A 154 0.63 19.90 3.72
C CYS A 154 0.86 19.34 2.31
N ILE A 155 1.31 20.25 1.42
CA ILE A 155 2.01 19.92 0.18
C ILE A 155 3.51 20.16 0.43
N ALA A 156 4.26 19.08 0.59
CA ALA A 156 5.68 19.14 0.87
C ALA A 156 6.50 19.22 -0.42
N ARG A 157 7.33 20.27 -0.56
CA ARG A 157 8.17 20.49 -1.76
C ARG A 157 9.29 19.45 -1.82
N ASN A 158 9.56 18.92 -3.03
CA ASN A 158 10.63 17.95 -3.28
C ASN A 158 10.62 16.74 -2.33
N ARG A 159 9.43 16.29 -1.91
CA ARG A 159 9.26 15.23 -0.91
C ARG A 159 9.48 13.83 -1.49
N LEU A 160 9.25 13.67 -2.79
CA LEU A 160 9.44 12.41 -3.50
C LEU A 160 10.38 12.59 -4.68
N ILE A 161 11.04 11.50 -5.07
CA ILE A 161 11.79 11.40 -6.33
C ILE A 161 11.02 10.46 -7.26
N LEU A 162 10.49 10.98 -8.36
CA LEU A 162 9.86 10.18 -9.40
C LEU A 162 10.71 10.25 -10.68
N ARG A 163 11.18 9.08 -11.14
CA ARG A 163 12.01 8.96 -12.34
C ARG A 163 13.21 9.94 -12.33
N GLY A 164 13.90 10.02 -11.20
CA GLY A 164 15.06 10.88 -11.00
C GLY A 164 14.74 12.36 -10.82
N ARG A 165 13.48 12.78 -10.78
CA ARG A 165 13.07 14.18 -10.59
C ARG A 165 12.41 14.39 -9.24
N PRO A 166 12.80 15.43 -8.49
CA PRO A 166 12.10 15.82 -7.28
C PRO A 166 10.70 16.34 -7.61
N VAL A 167 9.70 15.88 -6.88
CA VAL A 167 8.30 16.30 -7.02
C VAL A 167 7.70 16.64 -5.67
N ALA A 168 6.72 17.55 -5.66
CA ALA A 168 5.93 17.83 -4.47
C ALA A 168 5.01 16.63 -4.15
N ALA A 169 4.75 16.43 -2.87
CA ALA A 169 3.82 15.42 -2.40
C ALA A 169 2.82 15.97 -1.39
N ALA A 170 1.59 15.51 -1.49
CA ALA A 170 0.59 15.69 -0.47
C ALA A 170 0.88 14.70 0.68
N VAL A 171 1.00 15.23 1.88
CA VAL A 171 1.19 14.46 3.12
C VAL A 171 -0.12 14.45 3.87
N TYR A 172 -0.66 13.26 4.06
CA TYR A 172 -1.86 13.01 4.84
C TYR A 172 -1.52 12.24 6.10
N SER A 173 -2.34 12.37 7.13
CA SER A 173 -2.23 11.59 8.37
C SER A 173 -3.56 10.97 8.80
N LEU A 174 -3.45 9.84 9.46
CA LEU A 174 -4.48 9.21 10.26
C LEU A 174 -3.97 9.10 11.69
N VAL A 175 -4.84 9.37 12.67
CA VAL A 175 -4.58 9.16 14.10
C VAL A 175 -5.77 8.39 14.70
N PRO A 176 -5.56 7.56 15.75
CA PRO A 176 -6.60 6.65 16.26
C PRO A 176 -7.90 7.34 16.63
N GLU A 177 -7.82 8.53 17.28
CA GLU A 177 -8.96 9.27 17.80
C GLU A 177 -9.92 9.78 16.72
N TRP A 178 -9.44 9.92 15.50
CA TRP A 178 -10.20 10.46 14.37
C TRP A 178 -10.46 9.42 13.27
N PHE A 179 -10.03 8.19 13.48
CA PHE A 179 -10.15 7.14 12.47
C PHE A 179 -11.42 6.29 12.69
N PRO A 180 -12.40 6.32 11.75
CA PRO A 180 -13.74 5.74 11.96
C PRO A 180 -13.77 4.20 12.05
N GLY A 181 -12.65 3.53 11.89
CA GLY A 181 -12.52 2.08 11.98
C GLY A 181 -11.98 1.58 13.31
N VAL A 182 -11.82 2.46 14.29
CA VAL A 182 -11.21 2.19 15.61
C VAL A 182 -12.25 2.25 16.70
#